data_07a915b5fef326ea8da8f9711b7f2e63
#
_entry.id   07a915b5fef326ea8da8f9711b7f2e63
#
_cell.length_a   1.000
_cell.length_b   1.000
_cell.length_c   1.000
_cell.angle_alpha   90.00
_cell.angle_beta   90.00
_cell.angle_gamma   90.00
#
_symmetry.space_group_name_H-M   'P 1'
#
loop_
_entity.id
_entity.type
_entity.pdbx_description
1 polymer ?
#
loop_
_entity_poly.entity_id
_entity_poly.type
_entity_poly.pdbx_seq_one_letter_code
_entity_poly.pdbx_strand_id
1 'polypeptide(L)'
;MKINTKDFRVHEGDGVNLKKWPTKVGSVYKSKEHYQKLLEEHVALLSAQQQLLYATNRHAILLIFQAMDAAGKDGAIRHVMSGVNPQGCQVFSFKHPSATELKHDFLWRTTRDLPERGRIGIFNRSYYEEVLIARVHPTILRNEDIPDPPHHDKKLWYGRYRSIADLERHLHVNGTRIIKFFLHLSKEEQRKRFLARIDEPDKNWKFSTADIEERKFWKHYMKAYGECLGATSTSDSPWYVVPADDKENARLIVSQIVLDTFDGLKMAYPKVGAKRRKELLAIRNRLAK
;
A
#
# COMPACT_ATOMS: atom_id res chain seq x y z
N MET A 1 2.05 5.96 -23.61
CA MET A 1 3.37 6.32 -22.99
C MET A 1 3.67 5.23 -21.97
N LYS A 2 4.86 4.64 -21.95
CA LYS A 2 5.16 3.54 -21.00
C LYS A 2 5.49 4.16 -19.65
N ILE A 3 4.83 3.69 -18.58
CA ILE A 3 5.12 4.10 -17.20
C ILE A 3 6.43 3.42 -16.77
N ASN A 4 7.44 4.21 -16.43
CA ASN A 4 8.66 3.68 -15.84
C ASN A 4 8.54 3.70 -14.31
N THR A 5 8.23 2.56 -13.72
CA THR A 5 7.98 2.45 -12.28
C THR A 5 9.20 2.74 -11.41
N LYS A 6 10.41 2.64 -11.99
CA LYS A 6 11.67 2.96 -11.30
C LYS A 6 11.78 4.43 -10.92
N ASP A 7 11.13 5.33 -11.66
CA ASP A 7 11.15 6.78 -11.40
C ASP A 7 10.46 7.16 -10.08
N PHE A 8 9.63 6.27 -9.54
CA PHE A 8 8.87 6.46 -8.30
C PHE A 8 9.46 5.68 -7.12
N ARG A 9 10.45 4.82 -7.37
CA ARG A 9 11.03 3.95 -6.35
C ARG A 9 12.06 4.68 -5.50
N VAL A 10 11.93 4.55 -4.17
CA VAL A 10 12.97 4.96 -3.22
C VAL A 10 13.98 3.82 -3.10
N HIS A 11 15.25 4.09 -3.40
CA HIS A 11 16.31 3.09 -3.26
C HIS A 11 16.75 2.96 -1.80
N GLU A 12 17.25 1.79 -1.46
CA GLU A 12 17.80 1.50 -0.15
C GLU A 12 18.97 2.42 0.16
N GLY A 13 18.96 3.06 1.35
CA GLY A 13 20.00 4.01 1.76
C GLY A 13 19.82 5.43 1.24
N ASP A 14 18.84 5.70 0.39
CA ASP A 14 18.56 7.05 -0.10
C ASP A 14 18.03 7.95 1.01
N GLY A 15 18.63 9.15 1.13
CA GLY A 15 18.03 10.24 1.90
C GLY A 15 16.84 10.86 1.15
N VAL A 16 15.62 10.70 1.68
CA VAL A 16 14.41 11.18 1.01
C VAL A 16 14.07 12.61 1.40
N ASN A 17 14.21 13.52 0.45
CA ASN A 17 13.70 14.90 0.56
C ASN A 17 12.46 15.05 -0.32
N LEU A 18 11.27 14.96 0.26
CA LEU A 18 9.99 15.03 -0.46
C LEU A 18 9.76 16.32 -1.25
N LYS A 19 10.48 17.41 -0.96
CA LYS A 19 10.42 18.62 -1.78
C LYS A 19 11.00 18.42 -3.19
N LYS A 20 11.86 17.41 -3.38
CA LYS A 20 12.45 17.06 -4.68
C LYS A 20 11.62 16.01 -5.44
N TRP A 21 10.64 15.40 -4.79
CA TRP A 21 9.75 14.44 -5.41
C TRP A 21 8.49 15.14 -5.93
N PRO A 22 8.08 14.89 -7.18
CA PRO A 22 6.92 15.56 -7.75
C PRO A 22 5.63 15.08 -7.08
N THR A 23 4.68 16.00 -6.90
CA THR A 23 3.28 15.67 -6.54
C THR A 23 2.40 15.51 -7.77
N LYS A 24 2.90 15.98 -8.94
CA LYS A 24 2.26 15.90 -10.24
C LYS A 24 3.29 15.58 -11.30
N VAL A 25 2.95 14.70 -12.23
CA VAL A 25 3.75 14.39 -13.44
C VAL A 25 2.91 14.62 -14.70
N GLY A 26 3.55 14.61 -15.85
CA GLY A 26 2.85 14.64 -17.12
C GLY A 26 1.83 13.49 -17.23
N SER A 27 0.73 13.72 -17.90
CA SER A 27 -0.31 12.69 -18.09
C SER A 27 0.27 11.46 -18.80
N VAL A 28 0.05 10.29 -18.23
CA VAL A 28 0.41 8.98 -18.84
C VAL A 28 -0.66 8.47 -19.79
N TYR A 29 -1.78 9.19 -19.90
CA TYR A 29 -2.89 8.93 -20.82
C TYR A 29 -3.19 10.18 -21.69
N LYS A 30 -3.86 9.97 -22.83
CA LYS A 30 -4.13 11.05 -23.82
C LYS A 30 -5.50 11.70 -23.66
N SER A 31 -6.49 10.92 -23.22
CA SER A 31 -7.88 11.35 -23.01
C SER A 31 -8.51 10.53 -21.87
N LYS A 32 -9.72 10.89 -21.45
CA LYS A 32 -10.47 10.15 -20.44
C LYS A 32 -10.80 8.72 -20.90
N GLU A 33 -11.14 8.53 -22.15
CA GLU A 33 -11.41 7.21 -22.75
C GLU A 33 -10.13 6.37 -22.76
N HIS A 34 -9.00 6.99 -23.11
CA HIS A 34 -7.71 6.31 -23.08
C HIS A 34 -7.32 5.90 -21.66
N TYR A 35 -7.57 6.75 -20.64
CA TYR A 35 -7.38 6.39 -19.24
C TYR A 35 -8.24 5.17 -18.86
N GLN A 36 -9.53 5.18 -19.20
CA GLN A 36 -10.44 4.07 -18.88
C GLN A 36 -9.94 2.76 -19.50
N LYS A 37 -9.59 2.79 -20.79
CA LYS A 37 -9.03 1.63 -21.49
C LYS A 37 -7.76 1.09 -20.80
N LEU A 38 -6.81 1.96 -20.49
CA LEU A 38 -5.58 1.54 -19.80
C LEU A 38 -5.88 0.93 -18.42
N LEU A 39 -6.80 1.51 -17.67
CA LEU A 39 -7.17 0.99 -16.36
C LEU A 39 -7.85 -0.38 -16.49
N GLU A 40 -8.74 -0.57 -17.45
CA GLU A 40 -9.39 -1.87 -17.72
C GLU A 40 -8.37 -2.93 -18.13
N GLU A 41 -7.40 -2.59 -18.98
CA GLU A 41 -6.30 -3.49 -19.35
C GLU A 41 -5.48 -3.89 -18.13
N HIS A 42 -5.10 -2.93 -17.26
CA HIS A 42 -4.35 -3.22 -16.04
C HIS A 42 -5.16 -4.10 -15.07
N VAL A 43 -6.45 -3.82 -14.90
CA VAL A 43 -7.34 -4.60 -14.03
C VAL A 43 -7.48 -6.04 -14.54
N ALA A 44 -7.63 -6.25 -15.85
CA ALA A 44 -7.69 -7.58 -16.45
C ALA A 44 -6.39 -8.37 -16.22
N LEU A 45 -5.23 -7.73 -16.40
CA LEU A 45 -3.93 -8.33 -16.13
C LEU A 45 -3.75 -8.67 -14.65
N LEU A 46 -4.14 -7.76 -13.74
CA LEU A 46 -4.09 -8.01 -12.29
C LEU A 46 -4.98 -9.17 -11.88
N SER A 47 -6.18 -9.27 -12.46
CA SER A 47 -7.09 -10.40 -12.22
C SER A 47 -6.47 -11.73 -12.66
N ALA A 48 -5.83 -11.79 -13.83
CA ALA A 48 -5.14 -12.99 -14.31
C ALA A 48 -3.95 -13.36 -13.40
N GLN A 49 -3.15 -12.38 -12.98
CA GLN A 49 -2.02 -12.61 -12.07
C GLN A 49 -2.50 -13.07 -10.68
N GLN A 50 -3.60 -12.53 -10.18
CA GLN A 50 -4.18 -12.97 -8.91
C GLN A 50 -4.66 -14.43 -8.97
N GLN A 51 -5.24 -14.87 -10.09
CA GLN A 51 -5.60 -16.28 -10.28
C GLN A 51 -4.36 -17.19 -10.26
N LEU A 52 -3.26 -16.77 -10.88
CA LEU A 52 -1.99 -17.49 -10.81
C LEU A 52 -1.43 -17.53 -9.39
N LEU A 53 -1.48 -16.40 -8.66
CA LEU A 53 -1.07 -16.33 -7.26
C LEU A 53 -1.85 -17.32 -6.40
N TYR A 54 -3.17 -17.34 -6.55
CA TYR A 54 -4.05 -18.26 -5.84
C TYR A 54 -3.75 -19.72 -6.17
N ALA A 55 -3.62 -20.05 -7.46
CA ALA A 55 -3.37 -21.41 -7.92
C ALA A 55 -2.00 -21.95 -7.49
N THR A 56 -0.96 -21.10 -7.47
CA THR A 56 0.39 -21.51 -7.05
C THR A 56 0.53 -21.62 -5.54
N ASN A 57 -0.18 -20.82 -4.78
CA ASN A 57 -0.18 -20.77 -3.31
C ASN A 57 1.22 -20.76 -2.65
N ARG A 58 2.18 -20.07 -3.30
CA ARG A 58 3.58 -20.02 -2.83
C ARG A 58 3.93 -18.66 -2.23
N HIS A 59 3.36 -17.60 -2.77
CA HIS A 59 3.61 -16.22 -2.38
C HIS A 59 2.35 -15.57 -1.82
N ALA A 60 2.54 -14.59 -0.96
CA ALA A 60 1.54 -13.59 -0.61
C ALA A 60 1.98 -12.23 -1.16
N ILE A 61 1.03 -11.34 -1.44
CA ILE A 61 1.31 -9.94 -1.76
C ILE A 61 0.73 -9.07 -0.66
N LEU A 62 1.52 -8.13 -0.15
CA LEU A 62 1.06 -7.12 0.79
C LEU A 62 1.26 -5.73 0.18
N LEU A 63 0.17 -5.02 -0.07
CA LEU A 63 0.15 -3.64 -0.55
C LEU A 63 -0.12 -2.72 0.63
N ILE A 64 0.79 -1.79 0.90
CA ILE A 64 0.66 -0.81 1.98
C ILE A 64 0.46 0.57 1.39
N PHE A 65 -0.61 1.24 1.77
CA PHE A 65 -0.94 2.60 1.33
C PHE A 65 -0.84 3.59 2.47
N GLN A 66 0.06 4.55 2.33
CA GLN A 66 0.22 5.67 3.25
C GLN A 66 0.09 7.01 2.51
N ALA A 67 -0.53 7.98 3.13
CA ALA A 67 -0.68 9.31 2.59
C ALA A 67 -1.30 10.27 3.60
N MET A 68 -1.16 11.57 3.34
CA MET A 68 -1.97 12.60 3.97
C MET A 68 -3.46 12.44 3.65
N ASP A 69 -4.32 13.03 4.46
CA ASP A 69 -5.75 13.00 4.23
C ASP A 69 -6.12 13.62 2.87
N ALA A 70 -7.20 13.14 2.28
CA ALA A 70 -7.66 13.46 0.94
C ALA A 70 -6.72 13.09 -0.22
N ALA A 71 -5.60 12.39 0.00
CA ALA A 71 -4.71 11.97 -1.08
C ALA A 71 -5.34 10.94 -2.04
N GLY A 72 -6.38 10.23 -1.61
CA GLY A 72 -7.15 9.33 -2.47
C GLY A 72 -6.81 7.86 -2.32
N LYS A 73 -6.31 7.44 -1.14
CA LYS A 73 -6.02 6.02 -0.81
C LYS A 73 -7.16 5.08 -1.18
N ASP A 74 -8.37 5.33 -0.63
CA ASP A 74 -9.55 4.49 -0.88
C ASP A 74 -9.91 4.41 -2.37
N GLY A 75 -9.77 5.55 -3.08
CA GLY A 75 -10.02 5.62 -4.51
C GLY A 75 -8.99 4.82 -5.32
N ALA A 76 -7.71 4.88 -4.96
CA ALA A 76 -6.67 4.10 -5.61
C ALA A 76 -6.90 2.60 -5.40
N ILE A 77 -7.11 2.17 -4.16
CA ILE A 77 -7.41 0.78 -3.81
C ILE A 77 -8.63 0.28 -4.59
N ARG A 78 -9.76 1.00 -4.52
CA ARG A 78 -11.00 0.61 -5.19
C ARG A 78 -10.83 0.44 -6.71
N HIS A 79 -10.16 1.38 -7.39
CA HIS A 79 -10.04 1.35 -8.84
C HIS A 79 -9.02 0.32 -9.32
N VAL A 80 -7.88 0.20 -8.63
CA VAL A 80 -6.84 -0.78 -8.99
C VAL A 80 -7.32 -2.21 -8.76
N MET A 81 -8.13 -2.44 -7.73
CA MET A 81 -8.60 -3.77 -7.35
C MET A 81 -10.01 -4.12 -7.85
N SER A 82 -10.63 -3.28 -8.70
CA SER A 82 -12.04 -3.42 -9.09
C SER A 82 -12.40 -4.71 -9.81
N GLY A 83 -11.45 -5.34 -10.51
CA GLY A 83 -11.67 -6.61 -11.23
C GLY A 83 -11.00 -7.83 -10.59
N VAL A 84 -10.41 -7.66 -9.41
CA VAL A 84 -9.75 -8.75 -8.70
C VAL A 84 -10.79 -9.57 -7.93
N ASN A 85 -10.67 -10.90 -7.95
CA ASN A 85 -11.58 -11.78 -7.23
C ASN A 85 -11.52 -11.48 -5.72
N PRO A 86 -12.64 -11.08 -5.09
CA PRO A 86 -12.67 -10.72 -3.67
C PRO A 86 -12.25 -11.85 -2.73
N GLN A 87 -12.40 -13.11 -3.11
CA GLN A 87 -11.91 -14.24 -2.32
C GLN A 87 -10.39 -14.30 -2.21
N GLY A 88 -9.69 -13.69 -3.15
CA GLY A 88 -8.22 -13.64 -3.17
C GLY A 88 -7.63 -12.33 -2.66
N CYS A 89 -8.46 -11.41 -2.13
CA CYS A 89 -8.04 -10.09 -1.73
C CYS A 89 -8.72 -9.67 -0.41
N GLN A 90 -7.94 -9.16 0.54
CA GLN A 90 -8.44 -8.66 1.82
C GLN A 90 -7.95 -7.24 2.05
N VAL A 91 -8.86 -6.33 2.44
CA VAL A 91 -8.55 -4.93 2.71
C VAL A 91 -8.77 -4.63 4.18
N PHE A 92 -7.73 -4.15 4.85
CA PHE A 92 -7.75 -3.73 6.23
C PHE A 92 -7.51 -2.23 6.32
N SER A 93 -8.34 -1.53 7.09
CA SER A 93 -8.20 -0.10 7.36
C SER A 93 -7.84 0.11 8.82
N PHE A 94 -6.59 0.46 9.09
CA PHE A 94 -6.13 0.70 10.45
C PHE A 94 -6.43 2.15 10.86
N LYS A 95 -7.39 2.28 11.78
CA LYS A 95 -7.79 3.53 12.42
C LYS A 95 -7.05 3.70 13.75
N HIS A 96 -7.54 4.58 14.61
CA HIS A 96 -7.05 4.69 15.98
C HIS A 96 -7.04 3.31 16.67
N PRO A 97 -5.94 2.96 17.37
CA PRO A 97 -5.88 1.71 18.11
C PRO A 97 -6.94 1.65 19.21
N SER A 98 -7.52 0.47 19.40
CA SER A 98 -8.41 0.17 20.51
C SER A 98 -7.62 0.02 21.83
N ALA A 99 -8.32 0.05 22.97
CA ALA A 99 -7.70 -0.16 24.28
C ALA A 99 -6.99 -1.52 24.39
N THR A 100 -7.46 -2.54 23.67
CA THR A 100 -6.80 -3.85 23.60
C THR A 100 -5.52 -3.79 22.78
N GLU A 101 -5.55 -3.12 21.64
CA GLU A 101 -4.38 -2.96 20.75
C GLU A 101 -3.26 -2.17 21.44
N LEU A 102 -3.60 -1.16 22.24
CA LEU A 102 -2.63 -0.38 23.02
C LEU A 102 -1.90 -1.17 24.12
N LYS A 103 -2.43 -2.34 24.53
CA LYS A 103 -1.76 -3.24 25.49
C LYS A 103 -0.73 -4.17 24.86
N HIS A 104 -0.59 -4.13 23.56
CA HIS A 104 0.37 -4.92 22.79
C HIS A 104 1.42 -4.01 22.15
N ASP A 105 2.48 -4.60 21.62
CA ASP A 105 3.45 -3.85 20.83
C ASP A 105 2.81 -3.28 19.54
N PHE A 106 3.43 -2.24 19.01
CA PHE A 106 2.85 -1.47 17.89
C PHE A 106 2.69 -2.25 16.57
N LEU A 107 3.33 -3.41 16.42
CA LEU A 107 3.19 -4.28 15.24
C LEU A 107 2.03 -5.27 15.37
N TRP A 108 1.64 -5.60 16.61
CA TRP A 108 0.72 -6.69 16.90
C TRP A 108 -0.59 -6.61 16.11
N ARG A 109 -1.25 -5.45 16.08
CA ARG A 109 -2.56 -5.30 15.43
C ARG A 109 -2.52 -5.55 13.92
N THR A 110 -1.40 -5.23 13.28
CA THR A 110 -1.24 -5.39 11.83
C THR A 110 -0.70 -6.77 11.45
N THR A 111 0.07 -7.42 12.32
CA THR A 111 0.57 -8.78 12.06
C THR A 111 -0.53 -9.84 12.07
N ARG A 112 -1.64 -9.59 12.77
CA ARG A 112 -2.83 -10.47 12.74
C ARG A 112 -3.53 -10.51 11.39
N ASP A 113 -3.39 -9.46 10.61
CA ASP A 113 -4.10 -9.25 9.35
C ASP A 113 -3.19 -9.45 8.12
N LEU A 114 -2.02 -10.07 8.33
CA LEU A 114 -1.11 -10.40 7.23
C LEU A 114 -1.74 -11.41 6.28
N PRO A 115 -1.51 -11.26 4.95
CA PRO A 115 -2.13 -12.13 3.97
C PRO A 115 -1.58 -13.55 4.01
N GLU A 116 -2.48 -14.51 3.85
CA GLU A 116 -2.13 -15.91 3.57
C GLU A 116 -1.45 -16.04 2.20
N ARG A 117 -0.67 -17.11 2.01
CA ARG A 117 -0.16 -17.44 0.68
C ARG A 117 -1.30 -17.63 -0.31
N GLY A 118 -1.09 -17.22 -1.55
CA GLY A 118 -2.13 -17.21 -2.59
C GLY A 118 -3.05 -15.99 -2.54
N ARG A 119 -2.85 -15.06 -1.59
CA ARG A 119 -3.73 -13.92 -1.40
C ARG A 119 -3.01 -12.58 -1.49
N ILE A 120 -3.80 -11.53 -1.73
CA ILE A 120 -3.38 -10.14 -1.71
C ILE A 120 -3.97 -9.49 -0.45
N GLY A 121 -3.11 -9.07 0.47
CA GLY A 121 -3.48 -8.19 1.59
C GLY A 121 -3.28 -6.73 1.21
N ILE A 122 -4.20 -5.86 1.59
CA ILE A 122 -4.12 -4.43 1.35
C ILE A 122 -4.30 -3.71 2.68
N PHE A 123 -3.28 -2.99 3.08
CA PHE A 123 -3.31 -2.17 4.27
C PHE A 123 -3.55 -0.71 3.88
N ASN A 124 -4.75 -0.21 4.15
CA ASN A 124 -5.09 1.21 4.10
C ASN A 124 -4.71 1.83 5.44
N ARG A 125 -3.55 2.51 5.49
CA ARG A 125 -2.73 2.74 6.68
C ARG A 125 -2.15 1.41 7.21
N SER A 126 -1.21 1.47 8.14
CA SER A 126 -0.53 0.26 8.64
C SER A 126 0.24 0.57 9.93
N TYR A 127 1.16 -0.31 10.31
CA TYR A 127 2.13 -0.07 11.38
C TYR A 127 3.00 1.18 11.15
N TYR A 128 3.00 1.76 9.95
CA TYR A 128 3.70 3.02 9.68
C TYR A 128 3.05 4.22 10.37
N GLU A 129 1.78 4.15 10.76
CA GLU A 129 1.15 5.21 11.59
C GLU A 129 1.97 5.46 12.86
N GLU A 130 2.57 4.42 13.43
CA GLU A 130 3.33 4.48 14.69
C GLU A 130 4.71 5.17 14.56
N VAL A 131 5.13 5.49 13.35
CA VAL A 131 6.32 6.30 13.05
C VAL A 131 5.99 7.58 12.26
N LEU A 132 4.71 7.79 11.97
CA LEU A 132 4.18 8.96 11.28
C LEU A 132 3.34 9.82 12.23
N ILE A 133 2.10 9.41 12.56
CA ILE A 133 1.22 10.18 13.42
C ILE A 133 1.75 10.25 14.86
N ALA A 134 2.24 9.15 15.42
CA ALA A 134 2.80 9.13 16.77
C ALA A 134 4.03 10.05 16.92
N ARG A 135 4.74 10.29 15.81
CA ARG A 135 5.87 11.22 15.77
C ARG A 135 5.44 12.69 15.72
N VAL A 136 4.32 12.97 15.05
CA VAL A 136 3.77 14.33 14.94
C VAL A 136 3.01 14.70 16.22
N HIS A 137 2.37 13.72 16.86
CA HIS A 137 1.59 13.88 18.09
C HIS A 137 2.18 13.05 19.24
N PRO A 138 3.10 13.61 20.04
CA PRO A 138 3.77 12.87 21.14
C PRO A 138 2.83 12.31 22.20
N THR A 139 1.60 12.85 22.29
CA THR A 139 0.57 12.32 23.21
C THR A 139 0.16 10.90 22.87
N ILE A 140 0.17 10.53 21.59
CA ILE A 140 -0.15 9.17 21.13
C ILE A 140 0.88 8.19 21.68
N LEU A 141 2.16 8.54 21.57
CA LEU A 141 3.25 7.73 22.07
C LEU A 141 3.17 7.51 23.60
N ARG A 142 2.75 8.54 24.35
CA ARG A 142 2.56 8.41 25.81
C ARG A 142 1.45 7.43 26.18
N ASN A 143 0.44 7.32 25.36
CA ASN A 143 -0.69 6.41 25.59
C ASN A 143 -0.34 4.93 25.33
N GLU A 144 0.80 4.65 24.71
CA GLU A 144 1.29 3.29 24.51
C GLU A 144 1.95 2.69 25.76
N ASP A 145 2.14 3.50 26.81
CA ASP A 145 2.70 3.10 28.11
C ASP A 145 4.01 2.28 28.02
N ILE A 146 4.87 2.68 27.08
CA ILE A 146 6.16 2.01 26.86
C ILE A 146 7.07 2.32 28.06
N PRO A 147 7.71 1.31 28.67
CA PRO A 147 8.69 1.53 29.75
C PRO A 147 9.81 2.47 29.30
N ASP A 148 10.07 3.52 30.09
CA ASP A 148 11.13 4.51 29.85
C ASP A 148 11.17 5.08 28.40
N PRO A 149 10.06 5.61 27.89
CA PRO A 149 10.06 6.12 26.53
C PRO A 149 10.97 7.34 26.46
N PRO A 150 12.03 7.32 25.66
CA PRO A 150 12.81 8.53 25.40
C PRO A 150 11.98 9.44 24.50
N HIS A 151 11.13 10.28 25.11
CA HIS A 151 10.08 11.09 24.44
C HIS A 151 10.56 12.00 23.30
N HIS A 152 11.87 12.21 23.17
CA HIS A 152 12.49 13.01 22.10
C HIS A 152 13.74 12.35 21.50
N ASP A 153 14.00 11.09 21.81
CA ASP A 153 15.25 10.44 21.41
C ASP A 153 15.12 9.90 19.96
N LYS A 154 16.10 10.26 19.16
CA LYS A 154 16.30 9.66 17.82
C LYS A 154 16.40 8.12 17.89
N LYS A 155 16.86 7.57 19.01
CA LYS A 155 16.98 6.12 19.26
C LYS A 155 15.63 5.41 19.19
N LEU A 156 14.54 6.00 19.72
CA LEU A 156 13.21 5.41 19.63
C LEU A 156 12.78 5.23 18.16
N TRP A 157 12.88 6.28 17.37
CA TRP A 157 12.44 6.24 15.96
C TRP A 157 13.32 5.31 15.13
N TYR A 158 14.63 5.32 15.38
CA TYR A 158 15.55 4.37 14.78
C TYR A 158 15.20 2.92 15.13
N GLY A 159 14.89 2.65 16.39
CA GLY A 159 14.45 1.34 16.88
C GLY A 159 13.15 0.88 16.19
N ARG A 160 12.15 1.75 16.06
CA ARG A 160 10.89 1.45 15.36
C ARG A 160 11.09 1.20 13.88
N TYR A 161 11.89 2.02 13.19
CA TYR A 161 12.21 1.79 11.78
C TYR A 161 12.91 0.45 11.58
N ARG A 162 13.84 0.09 12.47
CA ARG A 162 14.52 -1.20 12.43
C ARG A 162 13.54 -2.36 12.65
N SER A 163 12.68 -2.28 13.67
CA SER A 163 11.66 -3.32 13.94
C SER A 163 10.75 -3.54 12.75
N ILE A 164 10.31 -2.46 12.07
CA ILE A 164 9.50 -2.53 10.86
C ILE A 164 10.29 -3.22 9.72
N ALA A 165 11.52 -2.77 9.45
CA ALA A 165 12.35 -3.33 8.39
C ALA A 165 12.69 -4.80 8.65
N ASP A 166 12.92 -5.19 9.90
CA ASP A 166 13.17 -6.58 10.30
C ASP A 166 11.93 -7.46 10.10
N LEU A 167 10.73 -6.97 10.44
CA LEU A 167 9.46 -7.65 10.15
C LEU A 167 9.28 -7.83 8.64
N GLU A 168 9.46 -6.78 7.86
CA GLU A 168 9.29 -6.85 6.40
C GLU A 168 10.29 -7.81 5.75
N ARG A 169 11.54 -7.82 6.20
CA ARG A 169 12.55 -8.78 5.77
C ARG A 169 12.15 -10.22 6.15
N HIS A 170 11.67 -10.44 7.38
CA HIS A 170 11.15 -11.75 7.80
C HIS A 170 10.03 -12.23 6.87
N LEU A 171 9.06 -11.36 6.56
CA LEU A 171 7.97 -11.68 5.67
C LEU A 171 8.45 -11.98 4.24
N HIS A 172 9.41 -11.21 3.73
CA HIS A 172 9.97 -11.39 2.40
C HIS A 172 10.62 -12.77 2.24
N VAL A 173 11.50 -13.17 3.16
CA VAL A 173 12.18 -14.49 3.10
C VAL A 173 11.20 -15.66 3.25
N ASN A 174 10.02 -15.41 3.85
CA ASN A 174 8.95 -16.38 4.00
C ASN A 174 7.91 -16.34 2.86
N GLY A 175 8.18 -15.57 1.79
CA GLY A 175 7.39 -15.59 0.55
C GLY A 175 6.35 -14.49 0.41
N THR A 176 6.26 -13.53 1.34
CA THR A 176 5.40 -12.34 1.19
C THR A 176 6.16 -11.26 0.44
N ARG A 177 5.59 -10.75 -0.66
CA ARG A 177 6.12 -9.59 -1.38
C ARG A 177 5.40 -8.34 -0.92
N ILE A 178 6.17 -7.37 -0.43
CA ILE A 178 5.64 -6.13 0.16
C ILE A 178 5.92 -4.99 -0.79
N ILE A 179 4.89 -4.21 -1.10
CA ILE A 179 4.96 -3.01 -1.93
C ILE A 179 4.36 -1.88 -1.13
N LYS A 180 5.11 -0.81 -0.95
CA LYS A 180 4.68 0.33 -0.12
C LYS A 180 4.47 1.55 -0.99
N PHE A 181 3.30 2.17 -0.88
CA PHE A 181 2.91 3.37 -1.62
C PHE A 181 2.76 4.56 -0.69
N PHE A 182 3.52 5.60 -0.95
CA PHE A 182 3.25 6.92 -0.42
C PHE A 182 2.59 7.77 -1.51
N LEU A 183 1.30 8.06 -1.36
CA LEU A 183 0.58 8.95 -2.28
C LEU A 183 0.94 10.40 -1.96
N HIS A 184 1.89 10.94 -2.73
CA HIS A 184 2.46 12.25 -2.52
C HIS A 184 1.57 13.34 -3.10
N LEU A 185 0.81 13.98 -2.24
CA LEU A 185 -0.14 15.04 -2.54
C LEU A 185 0.45 16.40 -2.21
N SER A 186 0.18 17.43 -3.02
CA SER A 186 0.51 18.80 -2.67
C SER A 186 -0.47 19.36 -1.63
N LYS A 187 0.02 20.29 -0.79
CA LYS A 187 -0.81 20.97 0.19
C LYS A 187 -1.95 21.74 -0.48
N GLU A 188 -1.72 22.28 -1.67
CA GLU A 188 -2.74 23.01 -2.43
C GLU A 188 -3.81 22.09 -2.99
N GLU A 189 -3.44 20.95 -3.56
CA GLU A 189 -4.43 19.97 -4.05
C GLU A 189 -5.25 19.39 -2.90
N GLN A 190 -4.65 19.17 -1.72
CA GLN A 190 -5.40 18.76 -0.53
C GLN A 190 -6.48 19.80 -0.16
N ARG A 191 -6.13 21.10 -0.21
CA ARG A 191 -7.09 22.19 0.05
C ARG A 191 -8.28 22.13 -0.91
N LYS A 192 -8.01 21.97 -2.22
CA LYS A 192 -9.05 21.84 -3.22
C LYS A 192 -9.97 20.65 -2.95
N ARG A 193 -9.39 19.50 -2.57
CA ARG A 193 -10.17 18.31 -2.27
C ARG A 193 -11.01 18.42 -1.00
N PHE A 194 -10.52 19.17 0.01
CA PHE A 194 -11.32 19.48 1.19
C PHE A 194 -12.49 20.39 0.87
N LEU A 195 -12.28 21.45 0.07
CA LEU A 195 -13.37 22.32 -0.40
C LEU A 195 -14.41 21.50 -1.19
N ALA A 196 -13.99 20.67 -2.13
CA ALA A 196 -14.90 19.78 -2.86
C ALA A 196 -15.68 18.82 -1.94
N ARG A 197 -15.12 18.37 -0.80
CA ARG A 197 -15.87 17.57 0.17
C ARG A 197 -16.93 18.37 0.91
N ILE A 198 -16.73 19.68 1.11
CA ILE A 198 -17.68 20.57 1.78
C ILE A 198 -18.78 20.95 0.80
N ASP A 199 -18.42 21.25 -0.45
CA ASP A 199 -19.34 21.76 -1.47
C ASP A 199 -20.25 20.65 -2.05
N GLU A 200 -19.81 19.38 -2.03
CA GLU A 200 -20.53 18.25 -2.58
C GLU A 200 -21.28 17.47 -1.48
N PRO A 201 -22.64 17.51 -1.41
CA PRO A 201 -23.42 16.94 -0.32
C PRO A 201 -23.18 15.44 -0.07
N ASP A 202 -22.93 14.66 -1.12
CA ASP A 202 -22.62 13.23 -1.06
C ASP A 202 -21.24 12.92 -0.49
N LYS A 203 -20.40 13.95 -0.29
CA LYS A 203 -19.05 13.84 0.27
C LYS A 203 -18.90 14.44 1.67
N ASN A 204 -19.91 15.19 2.15
CA ASN A 204 -19.81 15.91 3.43
C ASN A 204 -19.49 14.97 4.61
N TRP A 205 -20.05 13.76 4.62
CA TRP A 205 -19.81 12.76 5.66
C TRP A 205 -18.34 12.33 5.81
N LYS A 206 -17.49 12.62 4.82
CA LYS A 206 -16.05 12.33 4.83
C LYS A 206 -15.21 13.45 5.41
N PHE A 207 -15.81 14.61 5.67
CA PHE A 207 -15.09 15.77 6.16
C PHE A 207 -15.15 15.83 7.68
N SER A 208 -14.02 16.10 8.31
CA SER A 208 -13.90 16.36 9.75
C SER A 208 -13.14 17.66 10.00
N THR A 209 -13.53 18.40 11.03
CA THR A 209 -12.76 19.56 11.49
C THR A 209 -11.34 19.16 11.92
N ALA A 210 -11.14 17.94 12.40
CA ALA A 210 -9.84 17.39 12.70
C ALA A 210 -8.89 17.38 11.48
N ASP A 211 -9.44 17.20 10.25
CA ASP A 211 -8.63 17.24 9.02
C ASP A 211 -7.94 18.60 8.83
N ILE A 212 -8.59 19.70 9.26
CA ILE A 212 -8.03 21.05 9.18
C ILE A 212 -6.94 21.25 10.23
N GLU A 213 -7.14 20.71 11.43
CA GLU A 213 -6.13 20.79 12.49
C GLU A 213 -4.87 20.02 12.08
N GLU A 214 -5.03 18.78 11.57
CA GLU A 214 -3.92 17.97 11.07
C GLU A 214 -3.12 18.65 9.94
N ARG A 215 -3.80 19.44 9.11
CA ARG A 215 -3.16 20.20 8.06
C ARG A 215 -2.16 21.27 8.58
N LYS A 216 -2.32 21.73 9.82
CA LYS A 216 -1.37 22.68 10.45
C LYS A 216 0.00 22.02 10.64
N PHE A 217 0.05 20.73 10.85
CA PHE A 217 1.26 19.93 11.04
C PHE A 217 1.92 19.46 9.73
N TRP A 218 1.50 19.97 8.57
CA TRP A 218 1.98 19.56 7.25
C TRP A 218 3.51 19.38 7.16
N LYS A 219 4.27 20.36 7.65
CA LYS A 219 5.74 20.33 7.61
C LYS A 219 6.31 19.18 8.45
N HIS A 220 5.70 18.91 9.59
CA HIS A 220 6.11 17.81 10.49
C HIS A 220 5.84 16.46 9.84
N TYR A 221 4.65 16.28 9.23
CA TYR A 221 4.32 15.08 8.46
C TYR A 221 5.28 14.85 7.29
N MET A 222 5.55 15.89 6.48
CA MET A 222 6.48 15.75 5.35
C MET A 222 7.89 15.36 5.80
N LYS A 223 8.33 15.86 6.94
CA LYS A 223 9.61 15.47 7.55
C LYS A 223 9.55 14.01 8.02
N ALA A 224 8.52 13.63 8.75
CA ALA A 224 8.33 12.26 9.25
C ALA A 224 8.26 11.24 8.10
N TYR A 225 7.49 11.55 7.05
CA TYR A 225 7.45 10.73 5.83
C TYR A 225 8.83 10.60 5.19
N GLY A 226 9.54 11.72 4.94
CA GLY A 226 10.86 11.66 4.32
C GLY A 226 11.84 10.75 5.08
N GLU A 227 11.89 10.89 6.41
CA GLU A 227 12.75 10.06 7.25
C GLU A 227 12.28 8.59 7.27
N CYS A 228 10.98 8.35 7.35
CA CYS A 228 10.38 7.01 7.32
C CYS A 228 10.69 6.27 6.01
N LEU A 229 10.44 6.91 4.86
CA LEU A 229 10.67 6.33 3.55
C LEU A 229 12.15 5.98 3.34
N GLY A 230 13.07 6.90 3.71
CA GLY A 230 14.50 6.65 3.60
C GLY A 230 15.02 5.56 4.52
N ALA A 231 14.46 5.48 5.75
CA ALA A 231 14.90 4.53 6.74
C ALA A 231 14.37 3.10 6.54
N THR A 232 13.25 2.95 5.80
CA THR A 232 12.54 1.67 5.69
C THR A 232 12.34 1.18 4.25
N SER A 233 12.82 1.92 3.23
CA SER A 233 12.86 1.38 1.87
C SER A 233 14.02 0.42 1.74
N THR A 234 13.72 -0.81 1.34
CA THR A 234 14.72 -1.84 1.08
C THR A 234 14.57 -2.41 -0.32
N SER A 235 15.58 -3.14 -0.80
CA SER A 235 15.49 -3.85 -2.07
C SER A 235 14.31 -4.83 -2.12
N ASP A 236 13.99 -5.44 -0.97
CA ASP A 236 12.98 -6.47 -0.81
C ASP A 236 11.57 -5.92 -0.53
N SER A 237 11.50 -4.75 0.07
CA SER A 237 10.26 -4.07 0.47
C SER A 237 10.34 -2.57 0.15
N PRO A 238 10.28 -2.21 -1.15
CA PRO A 238 10.50 -0.83 -1.58
C PRO A 238 9.32 0.08 -1.30
N TRP A 239 9.62 1.35 -1.01
CA TRP A 239 8.66 2.43 -1.10
C TRP A 239 8.60 2.99 -2.52
N TYR A 240 7.38 3.36 -2.92
CA TYR A 240 7.12 4.13 -4.14
C TYR A 240 6.44 5.45 -3.76
N VAL A 241 7.06 6.55 -4.14
CA VAL A 241 6.48 7.91 -3.98
C VAL A 241 5.66 8.20 -5.23
N VAL A 242 4.34 8.03 -5.13
CA VAL A 242 3.42 8.17 -6.25
C VAL A 242 2.85 9.59 -6.30
N PRO A 243 3.06 10.36 -7.38
CA PRO A 243 2.43 11.67 -7.56
C PRO A 243 0.91 11.55 -7.51
N ALA A 244 0.25 12.28 -6.60
CA ALA A 244 -1.16 12.07 -6.30
C ALA A 244 -2.05 13.29 -6.55
N ASP A 245 -1.52 14.39 -7.09
CA ASP A 245 -2.32 15.55 -7.47
C ASP A 245 -3.28 15.20 -8.64
N ASP A 246 -2.88 14.31 -9.53
CA ASP A 246 -3.74 13.69 -10.53
C ASP A 246 -4.09 12.26 -10.09
N LYS A 247 -5.39 12.04 -9.79
CA LYS A 247 -5.88 10.74 -9.31
C LYS A 247 -5.80 9.64 -10.37
N GLU A 248 -5.98 9.99 -11.64
CA GLU A 248 -5.99 9.03 -12.75
C GLU A 248 -4.56 8.55 -13.03
N ASN A 249 -3.60 9.47 -13.10
CA ASN A 249 -2.19 9.13 -13.16
C ASN A 249 -1.76 8.25 -11.98
N ALA A 250 -2.12 8.63 -10.75
CA ALA A 250 -1.75 7.86 -9.57
C ALA A 250 -2.26 6.42 -9.62
N ARG A 251 -3.49 6.19 -10.09
CA ARG A 251 -4.07 4.85 -10.24
C ARG A 251 -3.32 4.00 -11.28
N LEU A 252 -2.99 4.58 -12.43
CA LEU A 252 -2.22 3.88 -13.46
C LEU A 252 -0.79 3.55 -12.99
N ILE A 253 -0.14 4.47 -12.28
CA ILE A 253 1.19 4.24 -11.72
C ILE A 253 1.15 3.12 -10.67
N VAL A 254 0.20 3.17 -9.73
CA VAL A 254 0.03 2.13 -8.71
C VAL A 254 -0.23 0.76 -9.36
N SER A 255 -1.19 0.67 -10.31
CA SER A 255 -1.50 -0.60 -10.97
C SER A 255 -0.30 -1.15 -11.75
N GLN A 256 0.48 -0.30 -12.43
CA GLN A 256 1.69 -0.74 -13.14
C GLN A 256 2.75 -1.27 -12.19
N ILE A 257 2.98 -0.61 -11.04
CA ILE A 257 3.95 -1.09 -10.03
C ILE A 257 3.54 -2.48 -9.50
N VAL A 258 2.25 -2.68 -9.26
CA VAL A 258 1.74 -3.99 -8.82
C VAL A 258 1.95 -5.03 -9.91
N LEU A 259 1.63 -4.74 -11.17
CA LEU A 259 1.86 -5.64 -12.31
C LEU A 259 3.34 -6.01 -12.46
N ASP A 260 4.25 -5.04 -12.42
CA ASP A 260 5.69 -5.28 -12.51
C ASP A 260 6.17 -6.22 -11.39
N THR A 261 5.59 -6.11 -10.20
CA THR A 261 5.90 -7.01 -9.08
C THR A 261 5.42 -8.44 -9.35
N PHE A 262 4.20 -8.61 -9.85
CA PHE A 262 3.68 -9.92 -10.23
C PHE A 262 4.52 -10.57 -11.33
N ASP A 263 4.92 -9.81 -12.34
CA ASP A 263 5.75 -10.31 -13.44
C ASP A 263 7.12 -10.80 -12.93
N GLY A 264 7.67 -10.13 -11.91
CA GLY A 264 8.89 -10.55 -11.22
C GLY A 264 8.79 -11.91 -10.51
N LEU A 265 7.58 -12.36 -10.13
CA LEU A 265 7.37 -13.65 -9.49
C LEU A 265 7.43 -14.84 -10.47
N LYS A 266 7.34 -14.60 -11.77
CA LYS A 266 7.39 -15.63 -12.85
C LYS A 266 6.49 -16.83 -12.56
N MET A 267 5.27 -16.57 -12.10
CA MET A 267 4.31 -17.62 -11.73
C MET A 267 3.76 -18.35 -12.94
N ALA A 268 3.47 -19.62 -12.75
CA ALA A 268 2.78 -20.44 -13.75
C ALA A 268 1.84 -21.41 -13.04
N TYR A 269 0.77 -21.82 -13.71
CA TYR A 269 -0.13 -22.84 -13.15
C TYR A 269 0.63 -24.13 -12.78
N PRO A 270 0.29 -24.77 -11.65
CA PRO A 270 0.90 -26.03 -11.24
C PRO A 270 0.74 -27.08 -12.32
N LYS A 271 1.83 -27.71 -12.72
CA LYS A 271 1.78 -28.82 -13.70
C LYS A 271 1.27 -30.08 -13.04
N VAL A 272 0.30 -30.69 -13.64
CA VAL A 272 -0.22 -31.98 -13.19
C VAL A 272 0.73 -33.08 -13.63
N GLY A 273 1.23 -33.90 -12.69
CA GLY A 273 2.10 -35.05 -13.00
C GLY A 273 1.39 -36.08 -13.84
N ALA A 274 2.15 -36.95 -14.58
CA ALA A 274 1.62 -37.92 -15.51
C ALA A 274 0.59 -38.87 -14.87
N LYS A 275 0.83 -39.37 -13.65
CA LYS A 275 -0.11 -40.20 -12.88
C LYS A 275 -1.44 -39.49 -12.68
N ARG A 276 -1.41 -38.26 -12.16
CA ARG A 276 -2.63 -37.47 -11.90
C ARG A 276 -3.38 -37.14 -13.19
N ARG A 277 -2.65 -36.83 -14.27
CA ARG A 277 -3.26 -36.60 -15.59
C ARG A 277 -4.03 -37.84 -16.09
N LYS A 278 -3.47 -39.05 -15.91
CA LYS A 278 -4.15 -40.33 -16.27
C LYS A 278 -5.41 -40.54 -15.44
N GLU A 279 -5.35 -40.26 -14.14
CA GLU A 279 -6.53 -40.31 -13.24
C GLU A 279 -7.63 -39.37 -13.70
N LEU A 280 -7.26 -38.08 -13.98
CA LEU A 280 -8.22 -37.08 -14.45
C LEU A 280 -8.88 -37.46 -15.78
N LEU A 281 -8.13 -38.05 -16.71
CA LEU A 281 -8.69 -38.55 -17.98
C LEU A 281 -9.67 -39.70 -17.75
N ALA A 282 -9.36 -40.65 -16.84
CA ALA A 282 -10.26 -41.71 -16.48
C ALA A 282 -11.56 -41.20 -15.85
N ILE A 283 -11.47 -40.19 -14.93
CA ILE A 283 -12.64 -39.56 -14.34
C ILE A 283 -13.47 -38.82 -15.42
N ARG A 284 -12.82 -38.06 -16.31
CA ARG A 284 -13.49 -37.38 -17.44
C ARG A 284 -14.31 -38.37 -18.28
N ASN A 285 -13.73 -39.51 -18.62
CA ASN A 285 -14.43 -40.55 -19.43
C ASN A 285 -15.62 -41.16 -18.69
N ARG A 286 -15.60 -41.21 -17.36
CA ARG A 286 -16.74 -41.65 -16.54
C ARG A 286 -17.86 -40.61 -16.46
N LEU A 287 -17.51 -39.32 -16.43
CA LEU A 287 -18.49 -38.19 -16.39
C LEU A 287 -19.10 -37.89 -17.76
N ALA A 288 -18.47 -38.34 -18.85
CA ALA A 288 -18.95 -38.11 -20.21
C ALA A 288 -19.92 -39.20 -20.71
N LYS A 289 -20.12 -40.26 -19.93
CA LYS A 289 -21.15 -41.32 -20.13
C LYS A 289 -22.43 -40.92 -19.41
#